data_433cb77321568b752b402daa60600a7a
#
_entry.id   433cb77321568b752b402daa60600a7a
#
_cell.length_a   1.000
_cell.length_b   1.000
_cell.length_c   1.000
_cell.angle_alpha   90.00
_cell.angle_beta   90.00
_cell.angle_gamma   90.00
#
_symmetry.space_group_name_H-M   'P 1'
#
loop_
_entity.id
_entity.type
_entity.pdbx_description
1 polymer ?
#
loop_
_entity_poly.entity_id
_entity_poly.type
_entity_poly.pdbx_seq_one_letter_code
_entity_poly.pdbx_strand_id
1 'polypeptide(L)'
;PLLEALFAAIDNSERITRFNKPVENLHSDEQGVVVNLDGGTKIAASLLVGADGRNSLVREKAGIATRAWQYPQMAIVLNIRHQLDHGDTSNEFHTEHGPFTQVPLPGRRSSLVWANAPAEANRLAALPAEQLAGAIEERMGSMLGKITVDSDVHAFPFSGMIARTFGKSRTVLIGEAGHVFPPIGAQGLNLGLRDVLVLLDVLDSAGGPARAEAVAAQYERRRRGDIVSRTASVDMLNRTLLHDFLPVQVARSAGLAALASVAPLRNFAMREGLKPGGGLDLFRNR
;
A
#
# COMPACT_ATOMS: atom_id res chain seq x y z
N PRO A 1 -7.29 10.59 -12.58
CA PRO A 1 -7.46 9.73 -13.78
C PRO A 1 -7.89 8.30 -13.44
N LEU A 2 -7.12 7.53 -12.59
CA LEU A 2 -7.49 6.13 -12.28
C LEU A 2 -8.83 6.03 -11.54
N LEU A 3 -9.05 6.83 -10.49
CA LEU A 3 -10.31 6.84 -9.75
C LEU A 3 -11.48 7.29 -10.63
N GLU A 4 -11.30 8.30 -11.47
CA GLU A 4 -12.33 8.77 -12.41
C GLU A 4 -12.73 7.67 -13.39
N ALA A 5 -11.75 6.95 -13.96
CA ALA A 5 -12.00 5.82 -14.85
C ALA A 5 -12.75 4.67 -14.14
N LEU A 6 -12.37 4.37 -12.89
CA LEU A 6 -13.06 3.36 -12.07
C LEU A 6 -14.49 3.78 -11.73
N PHE A 7 -14.72 5.02 -11.33
CA PHE A 7 -16.08 5.53 -11.07
C PHE A 7 -16.93 5.51 -12.32
N ALA A 8 -16.41 5.94 -13.46
CA ALA A 8 -17.11 5.85 -14.73
C ALA A 8 -17.48 4.40 -15.09
N ALA A 9 -16.58 3.44 -14.86
CA ALA A 9 -16.87 2.03 -15.11
C ALA A 9 -17.94 1.47 -14.15
N ILE A 10 -17.94 1.89 -12.89
CA ILE A 10 -18.96 1.53 -11.90
C ILE A 10 -20.33 2.10 -12.31
N ASP A 11 -20.38 3.40 -12.62
CA ASP A 11 -21.63 4.08 -12.95
C ASP A 11 -22.27 3.57 -14.27
N ASN A 12 -21.46 3.02 -15.18
CA ASN A 12 -21.91 2.40 -16.42
C ASN A 12 -22.28 0.90 -16.26
N SER A 13 -22.13 0.32 -15.08
CA SER A 13 -22.41 -1.11 -14.84
C SER A 13 -23.81 -1.32 -14.24
N GLU A 14 -24.70 -2.00 -14.94
CA GLU A 14 -26.01 -2.40 -14.42
C GLU A 14 -25.93 -3.43 -13.28
N ARG A 15 -24.76 -4.06 -13.07
CA ARG A 15 -24.54 -5.09 -12.05
C ARG A 15 -24.05 -4.52 -10.73
N ILE A 16 -23.72 -3.22 -10.67
CA ILE A 16 -23.15 -2.56 -9.51
C ILE A 16 -24.13 -1.50 -9.02
N THR A 17 -24.56 -1.62 -7.77
CA THR A 17 -25.35 -0.58 -7.11
C THR A 17 -24.45 0.17 -6.14
N ARG A 18 -24.26 1.47 -6.34
CA ARG A 18 -23.47 2.33 -5.49
C ARG A 18 -24.34 3.09 -4.50
N PHE A 19 -24.02 2.99 -3.22
CA PHE A 19 -24.63 3.75 -2.15
C PHE A 19 -23.65 4.80 -1.64
N ASN A 20 -23.99 6.07 -1.74
CA ASN A 20 -23.19 7.17 -1.19
C ASN A 20 -23.67 7.51 0.23
N LYS A 21 -23.62 6.51 1.10
CA LYS A 21 -24.07 6.60 2.49
C LYS A 21 -23.05 5.91 3.40
N PRO A 22 -22.78 6.46 4.60
CA PRO A 22 -21.96 5.77 5.58
C PRO A 22 -22.59 4.45 6.02
N VAL A 23 -21.75 3.47 6.33
CA VAL A 23 -22.16 2.26 7.03
C VAL A 23 -22.23 2.58 8.52
N GLU A 24 -23.42 2.49 9.11
CA GLU A 24 -23.61 2.69 10.55
C GLU A 24 -23.26 1.44 11.34
N ASN A 25 -23.71 0.28 10.84
CA ASN A 25 -23.44 -0.99 11.48
C ASN A 25 -23.50 -2.13 10.46
N LEU A 26 -22.88 -3.24 10.80
CA LEU A 26 -22.98 -4.47 10.03
C LEU A 26 -22.93 -5.68 10.96
N HIS A 27 -23.53 -6.77 10.49
CA HIS A 27 -23.48 -8.08 11.13
C HIS A 27 -23.17 -9.14 10.08
N SER A 28 -22.29 -10.05 10.41
CA SER A 28 -21.92 -11.17 9.54
C SER A 28 -21.77 -12.43 10.37
N ASP A 29 -22.59 -13.42 10.09
CA ASP A 29 -22.60 -14.73 10.74
C ASP A 29 -22.76 -15.86 9.71
N GLU A 30 -23.07 -17.05 10.18
CA GLU A 30 -23.31 -18.24 9.34
C GLU A 30 -24.57 -18.12 8.48
N GLN A 31 -25.54 -17.28 8.85
CA GLN A 31 -26.81 -17.10 8.16
C GLN A 31 -26.70 -16.08 7.02
N GLY A 32 -25.83 -15.10 7.13
CA GLY A 32 -25.64 -14.08 6.10
C GLY A 32 -24.89 -12.84 6.57
N VAL A 33 -24.97 -11.82 5.74
CA VAL A 33 -24.44 -10.49 6.04
C VAL A 33 -25.59 -9.49 5.95
N VAL A 34 -25.71 -8.63 6.96
CA VAL A 34 -26.62 -7.49 6.96
C VAL A 34 -25.82 -6.22 7.20
N VAL A 35 -25.92 -5.26 6.28
CA VAL A 35 -25.29 -3.96 6.38
C VAL A 35 -26.37 -2.90 6.55
N ASN A 36 -26.29 -2.09 7.59
CA ASN A 36 -27.17 -0.96 7.82
C ASN A 36 -26.44 0.33 7.41
N LEU A 37 -27.06 1.06 6.49
CA LEU A 37 -26.57 2.36 6.04
C LEU A 37 -27.32 3.49 6.75
N ASP A 38 -26.69 4.64 6.82
CA ASP A 38 -27.31 5.87 7.29
C ASP A 38 -28.66 6.12 6.62
N GLY A 39 -29.66 6.54 7.42
CA GLY A 39 -31.04 6.71 6.96
C GLY A 39 -31.83 5.41 6.87
N GLY A 40 -31.43 4.35 7.58
CA GLY A 40 -32.21 3.14 7.81
C GLY A 40 -32.26 2.15 6.64
N THR A 41 -31.47 2.34 5.58
CA THR A 41 -31.37 1.38 4.47
C THR A 41 -30.64 0.12 4.92
N LYS A 42 -31.24 -1.06 4.68
CA LYS A 42 -30.65 -2.36 5.00
C LYS A 42 -30.29 -3.11 3.72
N ILE A 43 -29.10 -3.65 3.69
CA ILE A 43 -28.61 -4.49 2.58
C ILE A 43 -28.30 -5.87 3.12
N ALA A 44 -28.92 -6.90 2.53
CA ALA A 44 -28.58 -8.29 2.78
C ALA A 44 -27.61 -8.78 1.70
N ALA A 45 -26.56 -9.48 2.10
CA ALA A 45 -25.55 -10.00 1.19
C ALA A 45 -25.10 -11.41 1.58
N SER A 46 -24.58 -12.16 0.63
CA SER A 46 -24.00 -13.49 0.87
C SER A 46 -22.56 -13.38 1.38
N LEU A 47 -21.80 -12.40 0.87
CA LEU A 47 -20.40 -12.17 1.18
C LEU A 47 -20.17 -10.68 1.44
N LEU A 48 -19.36 -10.36 2.42
CA LEU A 48 -18.90 -9.02 2.74
C LEU A 48 -17.41 -8.88 2.41
N VAL A 49 -17.05 -7.84 1.66
CA VAL A 49 -15.65 -7.50 1.37
C VAL A 49 -15.32 -6.17 2.03
N GLY A 50 -14.47 -6.20 3.05
CA GLY A 50 -13.93 -5.01 3.70
C GLY A 50 -12.79 -4.43 2.88
N ALA A 51 -13.03 -3.26 2.28
CA ALA A 51 -12.05 -2.45 1.53
C ALA A 51 -12.02 -1.02 2.06
N ASP A 52 -12.42 -0.85 3.31
CA ASP A 52 -12.72 0.40 4.00
C ASP A 52 -11.51 1.01 4.73
N GLY A 53 -10.30 0.59 4.32
CA GLY A 53 -9.05 1.22 4.71
C GLY A 53 -8.56 0.83 6.11
N ARG A 54 -7.55 1.56 6.56
CA ARG A 54 -6.81 1.31 7.81
C ARG A 54 -7.70 1.17 9.06
N ASN A 55 -8.72 2.00 9.16
CA ASN A 55 -9.66 2.03 10.30
C ASN A 55 -10.93 1.21 10.01
N SER A 56 -10.79 0.09 9.35
CA SER A 56 -11.88 -0.75 8.86
C SER A 56 -12.93 -1.09 9.91
N LEU A 57 -14.15 -0.61 9.70
CA LEU A 57 -15.34 -0.99 10.46
C LEU A 57 -15.69 -2.47 10.19
N VAL A 58 -15.52 -2.93 8.94
CA VAL A 58 -15.77 -4.33 8.57
C VAL A 58 -14.90 -5.26 9.38
N ARG A 59 -13.60 -4.97 9.50
CA ARG A 59 -12.66 -5.76 10.31
C ARG A 59 -13.05 -5.78 11.79
N GLU A 60 -13.40 -4.62 12.34
CA GLU A 60 -13.83 -4.47 13.73
C GLU A 60 -15.08 -5.31 14.01
N LYS A 61 -16.13 -5.13 13.23
CA LYS A 61 -17.41 -5.83 13.42
C LYS A 61 -17.32 -7.33 13.15
N ALA A 62 -16.41 -7.78 12.27
CA ALA A 62 -16.12 -9.19 12.11
C ALA A 62 -15.32 -9.78 13.29
N GLY A 63 -14.93 -8.98 14.27
CA GLY A 63 -14.13 -9.41 15.41
C GLY A 63 -12.77 -9.96 14.98
N ILE A 64 -12.13 -9.34 13.97
CA ILE A 64 -10.81 -9.70 13.46
C ILE A 64 -9.77 -8.82 14.14
N ALA A 65 -8.97 -9.42 15.02
CA ALA A 65 -7.90 -8.73 15.71
C ALA A 65 -6.74 -8.36 14.75
N THR A 66 -5.96 -7.36 15.14
CA THR A 66 -4.76 -6.92 14.41
C THR A 66 -3.51 -6.98 15.28
N ARG A 67 -2.37 -7.01 14.61
CA ARG A 67 -1.08 -6.62 15.17
C ARG A 67 -0.68 -5.32 14.47
N ALA A 68 -0.51 -4.25 15.26
CA ALA A 68 -0.09 -2.94 14.77
C ALA A 68 1.23 -2.51 15.43
N TRP A 69 2.02 -1.70 14.74
CA TRP A 69 3.27 -1.11 15.25
C TRP A 69 3.53 0.24 14.59
N GLN A 70 4.39 1.01 15.19
CA GLN A 70 4.81 2.32 14.70
C GLN A 70 6.31 2.32 14.43
N TYR A 71 6.74 3.23 13.56
CA TYR A 71 8.15 3.51 13.31
C TYR A 71 8.48 4.93 13.79
N PRO A 72 9.75 5.19 14.17
CA PRO A 72 10.21 6.52 14.53
C PRO A 72 10.42 7.40 13.29
N GLN A 73 9.46 7.41 12.39
CA GLN A 73 9.50 8.12 11.11
C GLN A 73 8.15 8.73 10.80
N MET A 74 8.20 9.86 10.09
CA MET A 74 7.05 10.48 9.43
C MET A 74 7.41 10.79 7.98
N ALA A 75 6.45 10.70 7.06
CA ALA A 75 6.59 11.25 5.73
C ALA A 75 5.90 12.60 5.63
N ILE A 76 6.55 13.55 4.98
CA ILE A 76 5.85 14.67 4.36
C ILE A 76 5.50 14.29 2.93
N VAL A 77 4.28 14.63 2.53
CA VAL A 77 3.73 14.33 1.20
C VAL A 77 3.19 15.61 0.60
N LEU A 78 3.63 15.94 -0.60
CA LEU A 78 3.22 17.13 -1.34
C LEU A 78 3.41 16.94 -2.84
N ASN A 79 2.83 17.86 -3.63
CA ASN A 79 3.17 17.97 -5.04
C ASN A 79 4.07 19.18 -5.28
N ILE A 80 4.95 19.06 -6.26
CA ILE A 80 5.88 20.10 -6.68
C ILE A 80 5.77 20.35 -8.19
N ARG A 81 6.04 21.58 -8.60
CA ARG A 81 6.39 21.95 -9.98
C ARG A 81 7.89 22.13 -10.07
N HIS A 82 8.45 21.84 -11.24
CA HIS A 82 9.89 21.94 -11.46
C HIS A 82 10.23 22.44 -12.86
N GLN A 83 11.43 22.97 -13.01
CA GLN A 83 11.88 23.63 -14.22
C GLN A 83 12.28 22.64 -15.31
N LEU A 84 13.01 21.60 -14.97
CA LEU A 84 13.51 20.59 -15.89
C LEU A 84 12.49 19.43 -16.03
N ASP A 85 12.60 18.68 -17.12
CA ASP A 85 11.75 17.52 -17.36
C ASP A 85 12.18 16.34 -16.49
N HIS A 86 11.22 15.58 -15.95
CA HIS A 86 11.48 14.37 -15.17
C HIS A 86 11.67 13.12 -16.05
N GLY A 87 11.43 13.21 -17.36
CA GLY A 87 11.59 12.09 -18.30
C GLY A 87 10.76 10.86 -17.92
N ASP A 88 9.58 11.05 -17.32
CA ASP A 88 8.69 10.01 -16.79
C ASP A 88 9.40 9.01 -15.85
N THR A 89 10.47 9.49 -15.20
CA THR A 89 11.29 8.68 -14.30
C THR A 89 10.94 8.95 -12.84
N SER A 90 10.63 7.89 -12.09
CA SER A 90 10.52 7.95 -10.64
C SER A 90 11.90 7.75 -10.01
N ASN A 91 12.24 8.61 -9.06
CA ASN A 91 13.51 8.56 -8.34
C ASN A 91 13.26 8.31 -6.86
N GLU A 92 13.97 7.35 -6.29
CA GLU A 92 13.95 7.07 -4.86
C GLU A 92 15.37 7.14 -4.30
N PHE A 93 15.59 8.07 -3.40
CA PHE A 93 16.86 8.25 -2.68
C PHE A 93 16.70 7.65 -1.29
N HIS A 94 17.60 6.75 -0.93
CA HIS A 94 17.64 6.20 0.42
C HIS A 94 18.46 7.12 1.33
N THR A 95 17.80 7.63 2.35
CA THR A 95 18.41 8.49 3.36
C THR A 95 18.52 7.78 4.70
N GLU A 96 19.22 8.36 5.66
CA GLU A 96 19.36 7.83 7.03
C GLU A 96 18.01 7.71 7.77
N HIS A 97 17.00 8.51 7.36
CA HIS A 97 15.67 8.50 7.96
C HIS A 97 14.63 7.80 7.10
N GLY A 98 15.03 7.21 5.97
CA GLY A 98 14.14 6.51 5.06
C GLY A 98 14.14 7.08 3.63
N PRO A 99 13.15 6.69 2.81
CA PRO A 99 13.11 7.09 1.42
C PRO A 99 12.73 8.57 1.24
N PHE A 100 13.37 9.18 0.25
CA PHE A 100 12.93 10.41 -0.40
C PHE A 100 12.56 10.03 -1.82
N THR A 101 11.27 10.01 -2.14
CA THR A 101 10.75 9.50 -3.40
C THR A 101 10.06 10.60 -4.19
N GLN A 102 10.51 10.80 -5.42
CA GLN A 102 9.88 11.66 -6.41
C GLN A 102 9.18 10.79 -7.44
N VAL A 103 7.89 11.03 -7.68
CA VAL A 103 7.05 10.31 -8.65
C VAL A 103 6.52 11.30 -9.68
N PRO A 104 6.72 11.06 -10.98
CA PRO A 104 6.27 11.97 -12.04
C PRO A 104 4.73 12.09 -12.07
N LEU A 105 4.25 13.29 -12.30
CA LEU A 105 2.87 13.63 -12.62
C LEU A 105 2.81 14.27 -14.01
N PRO A 106 1.64 14.35 -14.65
CA PRO A 106 1.50 15.01 -15.95
C PRO A 106 2.08 16.43 -15.98
N GLY A 107 2.84 16.72 -17.01
CA GLY A 107 3.58 17.97 -17.17
C GLY A 107 4.85 18.00 -16.31
N ARG A 108 5.39 19.18 -16.03
CA ARG A 108 6.56 19.36 -15.18
C ARG A 108 6.16 19.42 -13.69
N ARG A 109 5.56 18.34 -13.22
CA ARG A 109 5.07 18.18 -11.85
C ARG A 109 5.49 16.81 -11.31
N SER A 110 5.64 16.73 -10.01
CA SER A 110 5.91 15.46 -9.33
C SER A 110 5.22 15.42 -7.98
N SER A 111 4.83 14.22 -7.55
CA SER A 111 4.49 13.96 -6.17
C SER A 111 5.75 13.57 -5.40
N LEU A 112 5.87 14.09 -4.20
CA LEU A 112 7.00 13.84 -3.32
C LEU A 112 6.55 13.15 -2.04
N VAL A 113 7.27 12.10 -1.66
CA VAL A 113 7.15 11.43 -0.35
C VAL A 113 8.53 11.47 0.29
N TRP A 114 8.65 12.20 1.40
CA TRP A 114 9.93 12.40 2.07
C TRP A 114 9.86 11.91 3.52
N ALA A 115 10.50 10.79 3.80
CA ALA A 115 10.59 10.22 5.14
C ALA A 115 11.65 10.94 5.98
N ASN A 116 11.29 11.28 7.21
CA ASN A 116 12.16 12.00 8.17
C ASN A 116 11.89 11.50 9.61
N ALA A 117 12.78 11.89 10.52
CA ALA A 117 12.46 11.84 11.94
C ALA A 117 11.24 12.74 12.23
N PRO A 118 10.39 12.41 13.22
CA PRO A 118 9.15 13.14 13.46
C PRO A 118 9.34 14.65 13.69
N ALA A 119 10.37 15.03 14.45
CA ALA A 119 10.68 16.44 14.71
C ALA A 119 11.02 17.20 13.41
N GLU A 120 11.83 16.61 12.54
CA GLU A 120 12.21 17.19 11.27
C GLU A 120 11.05 17.23 10.27
N ALA A 121 10.23 16.18 10.17
CA ALA A 121 9.05 16.18 9.34
C ALA A 121 8.07 17.31 9.73
N ASN A 122 7.83 17.51 11.02
CA ASN A 122 7.00 18.59 11.52
C ASN A 122 7.61 19.98 11.24
N ARG A 123 8.95 20.12 11.39
CA ARG A 123 9.66 21.35 11.04
C ARG A 123 9.50 21.70 9.56
N LEU A 124 9.76 20.72 8.69
CA LEU A 124 9.66 20.90 7.24
C LEU A 124 8.21 21.22 6.81
N ALA A 125 7.21 20.55 7.38
CA ALA A 125 5.82 20.80 7.08
C ALA A 125 5.32 22.19 7.50
N ALA A 126 5.99 22.82 8.49
CA ALA A 126 5.67 24.16 8.97
C ALA A 126 6.47 25.27 8.22
N LEU A 127 7.38 24.94 7.32
CA LEU A 127 8.15 25.93 6.57
C LEU A 127 7.26 26.71 5.58
N PRO A 128 7.54 27.99 5.35
CA PRO A 128 7.02 28.71 4.19
C PRO A 128 7.36 27.97 2.88
N ALA A 129 6.47 28.02 1.91
CA ALA A 129 6.58 27.26 0.66
C ALA A 129 7.93 27.47 -0.08
N GLU A 130 8.48 28.68 -0.07
CA GLU A 130 9.78 28.98 -0.68
C GLU A 130 10.95 28.27 0.04
N GLN A 131 10.91 28.25 1.37
CA GLN A 131 11.95 27.60 2.16
C GLN A 131 11.88 26.08 2.04
N LEU A 132 10.68 25.52 1.99
CA LEU A 132 10.46 24.10 1.74
C LEU A 132 10.93 23.72 0.34
N ALA A 133 10.63 24.53 -0.69
CA ALA A 133 11.11 24.31 -2.05
C ALA A 133 12.66 24.30 -2.10
N GLY A 134 13.32 25.24 -1.43
CA GLY A 134 14.78 25.26 -1.33
C GLY A 134 15.37 24.00 -0.67
N ALA A 135 14.76 23.54 0.43
CA ALA A 135 15.18 22.30 1.10
C ALA A 135 14.98 21.06 0.20
N ILE A 136 13.94 21.03 -0.61
CA ILE A 136 13.70 19.97 -1.59
C ILE A 136 14.73 20.05 -2.73
N GLU A 137 15.01 21.22 -3.28
CA GLU A 137 16.03 21.42 -4.32
C GLU A 137 17.39 20.92 -3.86
N GLU A 138 17.81 21.33 -2.66
CA GLU A 138 19.07 20.88 -2.07
C GLU A 138 19.12 19.37 -1.91
N ARG A 139 18.04 18.77 -1.42
CA ARG A 139 17.96 17.33 -1.20
C ARG A 139 18.00 16.52 -2.50
N MET A 140 17.46 17.06 -3.59
CA MET A 140 17.47 16.45 -4.92
C MET A 140 18.76 16.72 -5.70
N GLY A 141 19.68 17.52 -5.17
CA GLY A 141 20.86 17.95 -5.92
C GLY A 141 20.50 18.75 -7.18
N SER A 142 19.41 19.50 -7.13
CA SER A 142 18.88 20.34 -8.22
C SER A 142 18.62 19.61 -9.54
N MET A 143 18.45 18.28 -9.53
CA MET A 143 18.28 17.47 -10.75
C MET A 143 17.03 17.86 -11.58
N LEU A 144 16.03 18.47 -10.97
CA LEU A 144 14.82 18.98 -11.64
C LEU A 144 14.83 20.51 -11.80
N GLY A 145 15.96 21.15 -11.49
CA GLY A 145 16.10 22.61 -11.52
C GLY A 145 15.29 23.28 -10.41
N LYS A 146 14.82 24.48 -10.65
CA LYS A 146 14.05 25.25 -9.68
C LYS A 146 12.70 24.59 -9.38
N ILE A 147 12.36 24.53 -8.09
CA ILE A 147 11.14 23.90 -7.58
C ILE A 147 10.20 24.93 -6.97
N THR A 148 8.91 24.68 -7.10
CA THR A 148 7.84 25.37 -6.37
C THR A 148 6.88 24.35 -5.77
N VAL A 149 6.40 24.60 -4.55
CA VAL A 149 5.37 23.78 -3.91
C VAL A 149 4.03 24.01 -4.60
N ASP A 150 3.33 22.93 -4.99
CA ASP A 150 2.12 22.96 -5.84
C ASP A 150 0.89 22.34 -5.14
N SER A 151 0.96 22.07 -3.86
CA SER A 151 -0.14 21.55 -3.04
C SER A 151 0.04 21.86 -1.56
N ASP A 152 -0.97 21.55 -0.76
CA ASP A 152 -0.80 21.46 0.69
C ASP A 152 0.23 20.39 1.05
N VAL A 153 0.89 20.60 2.20
CA VAL A 153 1.87 19.67 2.77
C VAL A 153 1.20 18.84 3.86
N HIS A 154 1.22 17.54 3.70
CA HIS A 154 0.67 16.62 4.69
C HIS A 154 1.79 15.83 5.36
N ALA A 155 1.67 15.63 6.68
CA ALA A 155 2.61 14.82 7.46
C ALA A 155 1.90 13.58 8.03
N PHE A 156 2.46 12.39 7.77
CA PHE A 156 1.88 11.12 8.20
C PHE A 156 2.92 10.27 8.94
N PRO A 157 2.58 9.74 10.15
CA PRO A 157 3.46 8.81 10.85
C PRO A 157 3.54 7.48 10.09
N PHE A 158 4.72 6.90 10.02
CA PHE A 158 4.89 5.55 9.50
C PHE A 158 4.39 4.53 10.50
N SER A 159 3.57 3.61 10.01
CA SER A 159 3.05 2.51 10.82
C SER A 159 2.86 1.25 9.98
N GLY A 160 2.83 0.12 10.65
CA GLY A 160 2.43 -1.15 10.07
C GLY A 160 1.24 -1.73 10.82
N MET A 161 0.44 -2.51 10.12
CA MET A 161 -0.66 -3.28 10.68
C MET A 161 -0.90 -4.52 9.84
N ILE A 162 -1.19 -5.64 10.49
CA ILE A 162 -1.61 -6.86 9.83
C ILE A 162 -2.78 -7.48 10.60
N ALA A 163 -3.83 -7.86 9.89
CA ALA A 163 -4.95 -8.58 10.45
C ALA A 163 -4.52 -10.02 10.82
N ARG A 164 -5.08 -10.55 11.90
CA ARG A 164 -4.84 -11.93 12.33
C ARG A 164 -5.41 -12.96 11.36
N THR A 165 -6.44 -12.58 10.61
CA THR A 165 -7.00 -13.35 9.48
C THR A 165 -7.55 -12.39 8.43
N PHE A 166 -7.49 -12.78 7.17
CA PHE A 166 -7.98 -12.00 6.02
C PHE A 166 -9.34 -12.49 5.53
N GLY A 167 -9.78 -13.68 6.02
CA GLY A 167 -11.08 -14.26 5.75
C GLY A 167 -11.64 -14.94 6.99
N LYS A 168 -12.88 -14.59 7.40
CA LYS A 168 -13.56 -15.16 8.56
C LYS A 168 -15.07 -15.20 8.30
N SER A 169 -15.71 -16.37 8.50
CA SER A 169 -17.12 -16.57 8.21
C SER A 169 -17.47 -16.13 6.78
N ARG A 170 -18.31 -15.10 6.62
CA ARG A 170 -18.70 -14.54 5.32
C ARG A 170 -18.00 -13.21 5.00
N THR A 171 -16.87 -12.95 5.64
CA THR A 171 -16.15 -11.68 5.50
C THR A 171 -14.74 -11.90 4.97
N VAL A 172 -14.33 -11.06 4.01
CA VAL A 172 -12.98 -11.00 3.45
C VAL A 172 -12.45 -9.58 3.58
N LEU A 173 -11.17 -9.43 3.94
CA LEU A 173 -10.48 -8.15 4.02
C LEU A 173 -9.48 -8.01 2.87
N ILE A 174 -9.51 -6.86 2.17
CA ILE A 174 -8.58 -6.52 1.09
C ILE A 174 -7.93 -5.16 1.35
N GLY A 175 -6.72 -4.98 0.84
CA GLY A 175 -5.97 -3.75 0.97
C GLY A 175 -5.72 -3.34 2.43
N GLU A 176 -5.81 -2.05 2.72
CA GLU A 176 -5.50 -1.52 4.05
C GLU A 176 -6.48 -1.96 5.16
N ALA A 177 -7.62 -2.53 4.82
CA ALA A 177 -8.47 -3.18 5.81
C ALA A 177 -7.79 -4.43 6.41
N GLY A 178 -6.97 -5.13 5.64
CA GLY A 178 -6.25 -6.33 6.05
C GLY A 178 -4.78 -6.10 6.42
N HIS A 179 -4.09 -5.19 5.76
CA HIS A 179 -2.66 -4.96 5.93
C HIS A 179 -2.23 -3.54 5.58
N VAL A 180 -1.38 -2.96 6.43
CA VAL A 180 -0.79 -1.64 6.24
C VAL A 180 0.71 -1.73 6.48
N PHE A 181 1.51 -1.11 5.65
CA PHE A 181 2.95 -0.98 5.83
C PHE A 181 3.44 0.36 5.27
N PRO A 182 4.63 0.82 5.68
CA PRO A 182 5.16 2.11 5.24
C PRO A 182 5.33 2.15 3.72
N PRO A 183 5.26 3.32 3.09
CA PRO A 183 5.29 3.51 1.64
C PRO A 183 6.71 3.31 1.05
N ILE A 184 7.33 2.16 1.33
CA ILE A 184 8.64 1.78 0.82
C ILE A 184 8.45 0.87 -0.38
N GLY A 185 9.02 1.25 -1.54
CA GLY A 185 8.92 0.50 -2.77
C GLY A 185 7.51 0.41 -3.36
N ALA A 186 6.60 1.34 -3.04
CA ALA A 186 5.26 1.47 -3.61
C ALA A 186 4.41 0.17 -3.59
N GLN A 187 4.54 -0.67 -2.56
CA GLN A 187 3.93 -2.01 -2.50
C GLN A 187 2.43 -2.00 -2.15
N GLY A 188 1.91 -0.95 -1.49
CA GLY A 188 0.55 -0.94 -0.93
C GLY A 188 -0.54 -1.19 -1.95
N LEU A 189 -0.59 -0.39 -3.02
CA LEU A 189 -1.58 -0.53 -4.08
C LEU A 189 -1.46 -1.88 -4.80
N ASN A 190 -0.23 -2.28 -5.12
CA ASN A 190 0.03 -3.53 -5.84
C ASN A 190 -0.45 -4.76 -5.03
N LEU A 191 -0.25 -4.75 -3.72
CA LEU A 191 -0.71 -5.84 -2.85
C LEU A 191 -2.24 -5.84 -2.74
N GLY A 192 -2.88 -4.68 -2.63
CA GLY A 192 -4.33 -4.55 -2.65
C GLY A 192 -4.97 -5.03 -3.97
N LEU A 193 -4.37 -4.72 -5.11
CA LEU A 193 -4.82 -5.23 -6.41
C LEU A 193 -4.70 -6.76 -6.50
N ARG A 194 -3.65 -7.35 -5.93
CA ARG A 194 -3.51 -8.82 -5.84
C ARG A 194 -4.58 -9.43 -4.95
N ASP A 195 -4.96 -8.76 -3.88
CA ASP A 195 -6.07 -9.20 -3.04
C ASP A 195 -7.35 -9.35 -3.87
N VAL A 196 -7.65 -8.35 -4.69
CA VAL A 196 -8.81 -8.38 -5.60
C VAL A 196 -8.71 -9.54 -6.59
N LEU A 197 -7.56 -9.69 -7.28
CA LEU A 197 -7.37 -10.76 -8.26
C LEU A 197 -7.51 -12.16 -7.65
N VAL A 198 -6.92 -12.37 -6.47
CA VAL A 198 -7.04 -13.66 -5.77
C VAL A 198 -8.47 -13.89 -5.29
N LEU A 199 -9.17 -12.84 -4.82
CA LEU A 199 -10.57 -12.97 -4.42
C LEU A 199 -11.46 -13.36 -5.60
N LEU A 200 -11.27 -12.77 -6.78
CA LEU A 200 -12.01 -13.13 -7.99
C LEU A 200 -11.78 -14.59 -8.37
N ASP A 201 -10.52 -15.05 -8.41
CA ASP A 201 -10.17 -16.44 -8.72
C ASP A 201 -10.73 -17.44 -7.67
N VAL A 202 -10.78 -17.04 -6.40
CA VAL A 202 -11.41 -17.83 -5.35
C VAL A 202 -12.92 -17.88 -5.50
N LEU A 203 -13.57 -16.77 -5.84
CA LEU A 203 -15.01 -16.72 -6.09
C LEU A 203 -15.40 -17.67 -7.23
N ASP A 204 -14.66 -17.65 -8.33
CA ASP A 204 -14.90 -18.53 -9.48
C ASP A 204 -14.69 -20.00 -9.09
N SER A 205 -13.60 -20.33 -8.41
CA SER A 205 -13.25 -21.70 -8.04
C SER A 205 -14.15 -22.28 -6.94
N ALA A 206 -14.70 -21.47 -6.06
CA ALA A 206 -15.58 -21.89 -4.98
C ALA A 206 -17.06 -22.01 -5.39
N GLY A 207 -17.42 -21.56 -6.59
CA GLY A 207 -18.81 -21.58 -7.07
C GLY A 207 -19.63 -20.34 -6.66
N GLY A 208 -18.95 -19.22 -6.45
CA GLY A 208 -19.56 -17.91 -6.24
C GLY A 208 -19.80 -17.51 -4.78
N PRO A 209 -20.39 -16.32 -4.58
CA PRO A 209 -20.53 -15.70 -3.25
C PRO A 209 -21.53 -16.43 -2.34
N ALA A 210 -22.38 -17.30 -2.86
CA ALA A 210 -23.28 -18.12 -2.05
C ALA A 210 -22.52 -19.07 -1.11
N ARG A 211 -21.28 -19.45 -1.47
CA ARG A 211 -20.38 -20.26 -0.65
C ARG A 211 -19.38 -19.39 0.12
N ALA A 212 -19.83 -18.31 0.70
CA ALA A 212 -19.00 -17.27 1.30
C ALA A 212 -17.98 -17.77 2.34
N GLU A 213 -18.33 -18.76 3.16
CA GLU A 213 -17.41 -19.34 4.14
C GLU A 213 -16.25 -20.08 3.46
N ALA A 214 -16.55 -20.85 2.42
CA ALA A 214 -15.51 -21.53 1.62
C ALA A 214 -14.65 -20.50 0.90
N VAL A 215 -15.24 -19.43 0.37
CA VAL A 215 -14.52 -18.29 -0.23
C VAL A 215 -13.58 -17.65 0.78
N ALA A 216 -14.07 -17.29 1.97
CA ALA A 216 -13.28 -16.66 3.01
C ALA A 216 -12.11 -17.57 3.46
N ALA A 217 -12.37 -18.85 3.70
CA ALA A 217 -11.34 -19.80 4.10
C ALA A 217 -10.29 -20.06 3.01
N GLN A 218 -10.70 -20.13 1.74
CA GLN A 218 -9.79 -20.33 0.62
C GLN A 218 -8.96 -19.08 0.33
N TYR A 219 -9.58 -17.90 0.39
CA TYR A 219 -8.89 -16.62 0.28
C TYR A 219 -7.82 -16.46 1.37
N GLU A 220 -8.16 -16.72 2.63
CA GLU A 220 -7.24 -16.73 3.76
C GLU A 220 -5.99 -17.58 3.47
N ARG A 221 -6.18 -18.83 3.05
CA ARG A 221 -5.07 -19.75 2.76
C ARG A 221 -4.18 -19.25 1.62
N ARG A 222 -4.77 -18.69 0.55
CA ARG A 222 -4.01 -18.22 -0.62
C ARG A 222 -3.26 -16.93 -0.34
N ARG A 223 -3.83 -16.01 0.48
CA ARG A 223 -3.25 -14.68 0.69
C ARG A 223 -2.29 -14.59 1.86
N ARG A 224 -2.48 -15.40 2.91
CA ARG A 224 -1.69 -15.32 4.15
C ARG A 224 -0.18 -15.35 3.88
N GLY A 225 0.31 -16.29 3.11
CA GLY A 225 1.74 -16.46 2.84
C GLY A 225 2.35 -15.21 2.18
N ASP A 226 1.71 -14.68 1.13
CA ASP A 226 2.18 -13.50 0.41
C ASP A 226 2.13 -12.24 1.29
N ILE A 227 1.00 -11.99 1.98
CA ILE A 227 0.86 -10.79 2.82
C ILE A 227 1.86 -10.82 3.99
N VAL A 228 1.98 -11.96 4.69
CA VAL A 228 2.88 -12.07 5.85
C VAL A 228 4.34 -11.94 5.43
N SER A 229 4.77 -12.60 4.36
CA SER A 229 6.16 -12.53 3.89
C SER A 229 6.53 -11.12 3.42
N ARG A 230 5.64 -10.44 2.69
CA ARG A 230 5.87 -9.05 2.24
C ARG A 230 5.88 -8.08 3.39
N THR A 231 4.93 -8.21 4.32
CA THR A 231 4.90 -7.37 5.52
C THR A 231 6.21 -7.51 6.31
N ALA A 232 6.68 -8.74 6.49
CA ALA A 232 7.95 -9.00 7.18
C ALA A 232 9.16 -8.44 6.40
N SER A 233 9.16 -8.58 5.07
CA SER A 233 10.25 -8.05 4.22
C SER A 233 10.32 -6.53 4.25
N VAL A 234 9.17 -5.85 4.16
CA VAL A 234 9.12 -4.38 4.23
C VAL A 234 9.48 -3.88 5.63
N ASP A 235 9.01 -4.54 6.69
CA ASP A 235 9.37 -4.21 8.07
C ASP A 235 10.88 -4.39 8.30
N MET A 236 11.44 -5.50 7.86
CA MET A 236 12.89 -5.76 7.95
C MET A 236 13.69 -4.71 7.17
N LEU A 237 13.30 -4.42 5.91
CA LEU A 237 13.96 -3.40 5.10
C LEU A 237 13.93 -2.04 5.80
N ASN A 238 12.75 -1.60 6.27
CA ASN A 238 12.62 -0.32 6.94
C ASN A 238 13.49 -0.25 8.21
N ARG A 239 13.48 -1.30 9.03
CA ARG A 239 14.32 -1.34 10.25
C ARG A 239 15.81 -1.32 9.92
N THR A 240 16.25 -2.00 8.86
CA THR A 240 17.66 -1.96 8.45
C THR A 240 18.09 -0.60 7.91
N LEU A 241 17.17 0.18 7.32
CA LEU A 241 17.44 1.55 6.90
C LEU A 241 17.65 2.50 8.09
N LEU A 242 16.99 2.23 9.22
CA LEU A 242 17.08 3.03 10.46
C LEU A 242 18.27 2.68 11.37
N HIS A 243 19.01 1.62 11.06
CA HIS A 243 20.14 1.20 11.88
C HIS A 243 21.43 1.90 11.46
N ASP A 244 22.05 2.64 12.40
CA ASP A 244 23.36 3.28 12.23
C ASP A 244 24.52 2.29 12.39
N PHE A 245 24.25 1.02 12.70
CA PHE A 245 25.28 0.02 12.93
C PHE A 245 25.97 -0.35 11.61
N LEU A 246 27.25 0.04 11.48
CA LEU A 246 28.05 -0.09 10.27
C LEU A 246 28.00 -1.49 9.60
N PRO A 247 28.09 -2.63 10.32
CA PRO A 247 27.96 -3.95 9.71
C PRO A 247 26.62 -4.19 8.98
N VAL A 248 25.51 -3.67 9.50
CA VAL A 248 24.20 -3.74 8.84
C VAL A 248 24.17 -2.91 7.57
N GLN A 249 24.75 -1.73 7.57
CA GLN A 249 24.88 -0.87 6.39
C GLN A 249 25.73 -1.52 5.31
N VAL A 250 26.88 -2.12 5.69
CA VAL A 250 27.75 -2.86 4.77
C VAL A 250 27.03 -4.07 4.17
N ALA A 251 26.37 -4.87 5.01
CA ALA A 251 25.60 -6.04 4.53
C ALA A 251 24.47 -5.64 3.57
N ARG A 252 23.77 -4.54 3.86
CA ARG A 252 22.74 -3.98 2.97
C ARG A 252 23.35 -3.54 1.63
N SER A 253 24.43 -2.76 1.68
CA SER A 253 25.11 -2.27 0.47
C SER A 253 25.65 -3.41 -0.37
N ALA A 254 26.22 -4.44 0.23
CA ALA A 254 26.68 -5.65 -0.45
C ALA A 254 25.50 -6.43 -1.08
N GLY A 255 24.38 -6.54 -0.36
CA GLY A 255 23.15 -7.17 -0.89
C GLY A 255 22.58 -6.43 -2.10
N LEU A 256 22.51 -5.09 -2.04
CA LEU A 256 22.07 -4.27 -3.17
C LEU A 256 23.05 -4.35 -4.35
N ALA A 257 24.35 -4.33 -4.10
CA ALA A 257 25.37 -4.52 -5.13
C ALA A 257 25.29 -5.90 -5.79
N ALA A 258 25.02 -6.96 -5.03
CA ALA A 258 24.79 -8.30 -5.55
C ALA A 258 23.53 -8.35 -6.44
N LEU A 259 22.42 -7.73 -6.01
CA LEU A 259 21.21 -7.60 -6.81
C LEU A 259 21.44 -6.81 -8.11
N ALA A 260 22.24 -5.75 -8.06
CA ALA A 260 22.60 -4.96 -9.24
C ALA A 260 23.49 -5.74 -10.22
N SER A 261 24.47 -6.50 -9.71
CA SER A 261 25.53 -7.13 -10.49
C SER A 261 25.16 -8.53 -10.98
N VAL A 262 24.35 -9.29 -10.22
CA VAL A 262 24.00 -10.68 -10.50
C VAL A 262 22.63 -10.78 -11.16
N ALA A 263 22.61 -10.86 -12.49
CA ALA A 263 21.36 -10.86 -13.27
C ALA A 263 20.33 -11.93 -12.84
N PRO A 264 20.68 -13.20 -12.54
CA PRO A 264 19.71 -14.17 -12.03
C PRO A 264 19.04 -13.75 -10.72
N LEU A 265 19.82 -13.19 -9.77
CA LEU A 265 19.33 -12.73 -8.49
C LEU A 265 18.41 -11.50 -8.65
N ARG A 266 18.82 -10.56 -9.48
CA ARG A 266 17.99 -9.40 -9.85
C ARG A 266 16.67 -9.82 -10.49
N ASN A 267 16.72 -10.73 -11.48
CA ASN A 267 15.53 -11.20 -12.16
C ASN A 267 14.59 -11.99 -11.23
N PHE A 268 15.16 -12.77 -10.30
CA PHE A 268 14.39 -13.41 -9.25
C PHE A 268 13.67 -12.38 -8.37
N ALA A 269 14.39 -11.39 -7.83
CA ALA A 269 13.82 -10.36 -6.98
C ALA A 269 12.75 -9.53 -7.70
N MET A 270 12.98 -9.16 -8.98
CA MET A 270 12.00 -8.43 -9.79
C MET A 270 10.73 -9.25 -10.03
N ARG A 271 10.87 -10.53 -10.39
CA ARG A 271 9.71 -11.43 -10.61
C ARG A 271 8.93 -11.66 -9.32
N GLU A 272 9.62 -11.90 -8.22
CA GLU A 272 9.00 -12.05 -6.91
C GLU A 272 8.29 -10.76 -6.47
N GLY A 273 8.82 -9.59 -6.84
CA GLY A 273 8.18 -8.29 -6.68
C GLY A 273 6.88 -8.16 -7.46
N LEU A 274 6.85 -8.65 -8.70
CA LEU A 274 5.69 -8.57 -9.59
C LEU A 274 4.66 -9.69 -9.34
N LYS A 275 5.12 -10.94 -9.17
CA LYS A 275 4.28 -12.12 -8.97
C LYS A 275 4.91 -13.03 -7.91
N PRO A 276 4.27 -13.21 -6.74
CA PRO A 276 4.75 -14.12 -5.70
C PRO A 276 4.91 -15.55 -6.20
N GLY A 277 6.02 -16.18 -5.87
CA GLY A 277 6.38 -17.50 -6.37
C GLY A 277 6.87 -17.53 -7.82
N GLY A 278 6.75 -16.43 -8.57
CA GLY A 278 7.23 -16.34 -9.96
C GLY A 278 8.74 -16.43 -10.09
N GLY A 279 9.48 -16.15 -9.01
CA GLY A 279 10.92 -16.36 -8.95
C GLY A 279 11.31 -17.84 -8.93
N LEU A 280 10.48 -18.69 -8.31
CA LEU A 280 10.72 -20.15 -8.20
C LEU A 280 10.38 -20.91 -9.50
N ASP A 281 9.53 -20.34 -10.36
CA ASP A 281 9.20 -20.94 -11.66
C ASP A 281 10.44 -21.09 -12.59
N LEU A 282 11.48 -20.29 -12.33
CA LEU A 282 12.79 -20.43 -13.03
C LEU A 282 13.49 -21.76 -12.75
N PHE A 283 13.20 -22.39 -11.61
CA PHE A 283 13.82 -23.65 -11.19
C PHE A 283 12.95 -24.87 -11.47
N ARG A 284 11.67 -24.67 -11.84
CA ARG A 284 10.70 -25.75 -12.14
C ARG A 284 10.64 -26.14 -13.63
N ASN A 285 11.11 -25.28 -14.53
CA ASN A 285 11.08 -25.48 -15.98
C ASN A 285 12.48 -25.76 -16.58
N ARG A 286 13.35 -26.46 -15.82
CA ARG A 286 14.56 -27.07 -16.35
C ARG A 286 14.52 -28.57 -16.17
#